data_e031acfbb09a38bbacab49d42a2c6f31
#
_entry.id   e031acfbb09a38bbacab49d42a2c6f31
#
_cell.length_a   1.000
_cell.length_b   1.000
_cell.length_c   1.000
_cell.angle_alpha   90.00
_cell.angle_beta   90.00
_cell.angle_gamma   90.00
#
_symmetry.space_group_name_H-M   'P 1'
#
loop_
_entity.id
_entity.type
_entity.pdbx_description
1 polymer ?
#
loop_
_entity_poly.entity_id
_entity_poly.type
_entity_poly.pdbx_seq_one_letter_code
_entity_poly.pdbx_strand_id
1 'polypeptide(L)'
;MFASSVRVAGGQDQSWMFGPFEKPAPVNPVIAPRSTSTFRSPMNDSTVLWEEYATFNPGAVVRGGKVYLLYRAEDASGDKEIGHHTSRLGLAESSDGLHFTRRQTPVLYPDRDRQASYEWPGGVEDPRIVESDDGTYILTYTQWNRDVPRLAVATSRDLVSWQKHGPAFAKADSGRYMRLETKSGAIVCRVNGNRLVAARINGKYWMYFNVPEILVATSDNLVDWTPLADAESRLVKVLTPRPGYFDSWLVEAGAPAILTESGIVLFYNAGNSGRYGQEGLPARMYTGGQALFDARNPIKLLARSTTPFIRPTEEYEKTGQYKEGTTFVEGLVPFDGRWFLYYGMADSRVGVAVWDPHGSAVKSPR
;
A
#
# COMPACT_ATOMS: atom_id res chain seq x y z
N MET A 1 -10.24 -13.21 55.79
CA MET A 1 -10.79 -12.75 54.50
C MET A 1 -9.64 -12.22 53.64
N PHE A 2 -9.12 -13.05 52.73
CA PHE A 2 -8.09 -12.65 51.82
C PHE A 2 -8.76 -12.24 50.52
N ALA A 3 -8.69 -10.97 50.19
CA ALA A 3 -9.15 -10.45 48.91
C ALA A 3 -8.10 -10.83 47.82
N SER A 4 -8.51 -11.74 46.93
CA SER A 4 -7.74 -12.17 45.78
C SER A 4 -7.87 -11.08 44.72
N SER A 5 -6.81 -10.28 44.48
CA SER A 5 -6.74 -9.34 43.37
C SER A 5 -6.55 -10.13 42.09
N VAL A 6 -7.59 -10.18 41.25
CA VAL A 6 -7.48 -10.62 39.84
C VAL A 6 -6.60 -9.63 39.10
N ARG A 7 -5.36 -10.00 38.78
CA ARG A 7 -4.53 -9.29 37.81
C ARG A 7 -5.15 -9.51 36.44
N VAL A 8 -5.72 -8.45 35.87
CA VAL A 8 -6.05 -8.39 34.45
C VAL A 8 -4.75 -8.57 33.67
N ALA A 9 -4.72 -9.57 32.79
CA ALA A 9 -3.57 -9.88 31.92
C ALA A 9 -3.15 -8.63 31.14
N GLY A 10 -1.85 -8.37 31.11
CA GLY A 10 -1.23 -7.17 30.58
C GLY A 10 -1.64 -6.84 29.15
N GLY A 11 -2.21 -5.66 28.95
CA GLY A 11 -2.29 -5.05 27.63
C GLY A 11 -0.87 -4.92 27.06
N GLN A 12 -0.65 -5.43 25.83
CA GLN A 12 0.60 -5.21 25.13
C GLN A 12 0.82 -3.69 25.00
N ASP A 13 2.04 -3.24 25.29
CA ASP A 13 2.43 -1.85 25.06
C ASP A 13 2.23 -1.55 23.56
N GLN A 14 1.33 -0.63 23.24
CA GLN A 14 1.00 -0.21 21.89
C GLN A 14 1.61 1.16 21.54
N SER A 15 2.52 1.67 22.37
CA SER A 15 3.17 2.98 22.17
C SER A 15 3.97 3.09 20.86
N TRP A 16 4.30 1.95 20.24
CA TRP A 16 4.97 1.88 18.94
C TRP A 16 4.03 2.08 17.73
N MET A 17 2.71 1.97 17.93
CA MET A 17 1.72 2.09 16.86
C MET A 17 1.51 3.56 16.45
N PHE A 18 1.25 3.75 15.17
CA PHE A 18 0.78 5.02 14.61
C PHE A 18 -0.73 5.14 14.78
N GLY A 19 -1.19 6.33 15.16
CA GLY A 19 -2.63 6.61 15.31
C GLY A 19 -3.02 7.05 16.73
N PRO A 20 -4.32 7.27 16.98
CA PRO A 20 -5.44 6.90 16.11
C PRO A 20 -5.54 7.78 14.85
N PHE A 21 -5.84 7.15 13.71
CA PHE A 21 -6.18 7.85 12.48
C PHE A 21 -7.67 8.18 12.42
N GLU A 22 -7.99 9.44 12.17
CA GLU A 22 -9.36 9.94 12.04
C GLU A 22 -9.69 10.24 10.58
N LYS A 23 -10.87 9.85 10.12
CA LYS A 23 -11.38 10.14 8.78
C LYS A 23 -12.05 11.52 8.79
N PRO A 24 -11.48 12.57 8.14
CA PRO A 24 -12.05 13.90 8.17
C PRO A 24 -13.37 13.93 7.37
N ALA A 25 -14.47 14.27 8.03
CA ALA A 25 -15.74 14.56 7.37
C ALA A 25 -15.83 16.06 7.08
N PRO A 26 -16.32 16.50 5.92
CA PRO A 26 -16.90 15.77 4.77
C PRO A 26 -15.92 15.59 3.58
N VAL A 27 -14.61 15.52 3.81
CA VAL A 27 -13.57 15.54 2.76
C VAL A 27 -13.55 14.28 1.89
N ASN A 28 -13.84 13.12 2.50
CA ASN A 28 -13.82 11.83 1.79
C ASN A 28 -15.03 11.61 0.88
N PRO A 29 -14.84 11.03 -0.31
CA PRO A 29 -13.58 10.59 -0.91
C PRO A 29 -12.77 11.77 -1.50
N VAL A 30 -11.41 11.73 -1.38
CA VAL A 30 -10.53 12.76 -1.92
C VAL A 30 -10.30 12.63 -3.42
N ILE A 31 -10.42 11.41 -3.98
CA ILE A 31 -10.44 11.14 -5.42
C ILE A 31 -11.56 10.13 -5.69
N ALA A 32 -12.40 10.45 -6.68
CA ALA A 32 -13.47 9.58 -7.19
C ALA A 32 -13.39 9.48 -8.72
N PRO A 33 -13.95 8.45 -9.36
CA PRO A 33 -14.00 8.32 -10.80
C PRO A 33 -14.58 9.56 -11.49
N ARG A 34 -14.10 9.87 -12.69
CA ARG A 34 -14.66 10.93 -13.53
C ARG A 34 -14.55 10.57 -15.01
N SER A 35 -15.54 10.94 -15.80
CA SER A 35 -15.64 10.68 -17.24
C SER A 35 -15.20 11.86 -18.11
N THR A 36 -14.39 12.78 -17.57
CA THR A 36 -13.89 13.96 -18.32
C THR A 36 -12.44 13.86 -18.74
N SER A 37 -11.73 12.81 -18.30
CA SER A 37 -10.32 12.60 -18.60
C SER A 37 -10.14 11.60 -19.73
N THR A 38 -9.66 12.05 -20.87
CA THR A 38 -9.36 11.19 -22.01
C THR A 38 -7.88 10.89 -22.13
N PHE A 39 -7.56 9.69 -22.62
CA PHE A 39 -6.20 9.25 -22.90
C PHE A 39 -6.19 8.37 -24.16
N ARG A 40 -5.25 8.63 -25.09
CA ARG A 40 -5.02 7.75 -26.23
C ARG A 40 -4.08 6.63 -25.81
N SER A 41 -4.59 5.41 -25.73
CA SER A 41 -3.82 4.23 -25.38
C SER A 41 -2.80 3.90 -26.47
N PRO A 42 -1.48 3.84 -26.16
CA PRO A 42 -0.48 3.47 -27.15
C PRO A 42 -0.57 2.00 -27.58
N MET A 43 -1.24 1.14 -26.77
CA MET A 43 -1.30 -0.29 -27.04
C MET A 43 -2.23 -0.66 -28.19
N ASN A 44 -3.34 0.05 -28.35
CA ASN A 44 -4.36 -0.23 -29.37
C ASN A 44 -4.87 1.02 -30.11
N ASP A 45 -4.22 2.17 -29.90
CA ASP A 45 -4.55 3.47 -30.50
C ASP A 45 -5.98 3.97 -30.23
N SER A 46 -6.70 3.38 -29.27
CA SER A 46 -8.03 3.83 -28.84
C SER A 46 -7.95 5.02 -27.90
N THR A 47 -8.93 5.91 -27.96
CA THR A 47 -9.15 6.93 -26.95
C THR A 47 -10.08 6.38 -25.87
N VAL A 48 -9.63 6.40 -24.61
CA VAL A 48 -10.38 5.86 -23.47
C VAL A 48 -10.63 6.94 -22.42
N LEU A 49 -11.69 6.80 -21.65
CA LEU A 49 -11.95 7.57 -20.44
C LEU A 49 -11.24 6.85 -19.28
N TRP A 50 -9.96 7.09 -19.13
CA TRP A 50 -9.01 6.23 -18.41
C TRP A 50 -9.22 6.14 -16.89
N GLU A 51 -10.03 7.03 -16.29
CA GLU A 51 -10.35 7.04 -14.86
C GLU A 51 -11.88 7.10 -14.60
N GLU A 52 -12.68 6.60 -15.55
CA GLU A 52 -14.14 6.69 -15.43
C GLU A 52 -14.76 5.58 -14.57
N TYR A 53 -14.13 4.41 -14.49
CA TYR A 53 -14.69 3.25 -13.81
C TYR A 53 -14.32 3.21 -12.33
N ALA A 54 -13.04 3.30 -12.02
CA ALA A 54 -12.54 3.27 -10.64
C ALA A 54 -11.27 4.11 -10.47
N THR A 55 -11.07 4.65 -9.24
CA THR A 55 -9.85 5.33 -8.82
C THR A 55 -9.56 4.95 -7.37
N PHE A 56 -8.47 4.23 -7.08
CA PHE A 56 -8.23 3.66 -5.75
C PHE A 56 -6.73 3.37 -5.52
N ASN A 57 -6.37 2.76 -4.39
CA ASN A 57 -5.04 2.26 -4.05
C ASN A 57 -3.93 3.28 -4.38
N PRO A 58 -3.80 4.37 -3.60
CA PRO A 58 -2.87 5.44 -3.91
C PRO A 58 -1.54 5.29 -3.19
N GLY A 59 -0.42 5.39 -3.89
CA GLY A 59 0.87 5.76 -3.30
C GLY A 59 0.94 7.25 -3.02
N ALA A 60 1.67 7.67 -1.98
CA ALA A 60 1.76 9.06 -1.56
C ALA A 60 3.21 9.50 -1.34
N VAL A 61 3.52 10.76 -1.69
CA VAL A 61 4.83 11.39 -1.44
C VAL A 61 4.69 12.89 -1.26
N VAL A 62 5.60 13.50 -0.51
CA VAL A 62 5.68 14.97 -0.35
C VAL A 62 6.81 15.51 -1.21
N ARG A 63 6.50 16.54 -2.01
CA ARG A 63 7.48 17.24 -2.86
C ARG A 63 7.18 18.73 -2.88
N GLY A 64 8.19 19.57 -2.64
CA GLY A 64 8.05 21.03 -2.75
C GLY A 64 6.92 21.62 -1.89
N GLY A 65 6.69 21.07 -0.69
CA GLY A 65 5.63 21.55 0.22
C GLY A 65 4.21 21.14 -0.19
N LYS A 66 4.05 20.17 -1.08
CA LYS A 66 2.77 19.60 -1.49
C LYS A 66 2.76 18.09 -1.33
N VAL A 67 1.59 17.53 -1.09
CA VAL A 67 1.35 16.08 -1.16
C VAL A 67 1.00 15.70 -2.59
N TYR A 68 1.61 14.64 -3.10
CA TYR A 68 1.31 14.02 -4.38
C TYR A 68 0.78 12.62 -4.17
N LEU A 69 -0.28 12.26 -4.89
CA LEU A 69 -0.81 10.90 -4.96
C LEU A 69 -0.61 10.33 -6.36
N LEU A 70 0.00 9.14 -6.41
CA LEU A 70 -0.10 8.26 -7.56
C LEU A 70 -1.23 7.29 -7.27
N TYR A 71 -2.34 7.34 -7.99
CA TYR A 71 -3.50 6.50 -7.74
C TYR A 71 -3.78 5.58 -8.93
N ARG A 72 -4.16 4.34 -8.63
CA ARG A 72 -4.68 3.41 -9.65
C ARG A 72 -5.98 3.94 -10.19
N ALA A 73 -6.12 3.92 -11.52
CA ALA A 73 -7.32 4.32 -12.22
C ALA A 73 -7.64 3.33 -13.33
N GLU A 74 -8.91 3.01 -13.50
CA GLU A 74 -9.42 2.02 -14.44
C GLU A 74 -10.42 2.63 -15.40
N ASP A 75 -10.29 2.27 -16.67
CA ASP A 75 -11.31 2.53 -17.69
C ASP A 75 -12.40 1.43 -17.68
N ALA A 76 -13.48 1.63 -18.41
CA ALA A 76 -14.58 0.68 -18.50
C ALA A 76 -14.30 -0.49 -19.47
N SER A 77 -13.03 -0.73 -19.87
CA SER A 77 -12.65 -1.85 -20.73
C SER A 77 -12.75 -3.19 -19.99
N GLY A 78 -12.91 -4.28 -20.76
CA GLY A 78 -13.07 -5.61 -20.21
C GLY A 78 -14.51 -5.93 -19.80
N ASP A 79 -14.68 -6.97 -19.00
CA ASP A 79 -15.93 -7.28 -18.32
C ASP A 79 -15.97 -6.62 -16.93
N LYS A 80 -17.03 -6.86 -16.15
CA LYS A 80 -17.24 -6.23 -14.85
C LYS A 80 -16.54 -6.98 -13.70
N GLU A 81 -15.63 -7.90 -13.98
CA GLU A 81 -14.89 -8.62 -12.95
C GLU A 81 -13.67 -7.81 -12.48
N ILE A 82 -13.37 -7.88 -11.19
CA ILE A 82 -12.20 -7.23 -10.60
C ILE A 82 -10.93 -7.78 -11.27
N GLY A 83 -10.04 -6.86 -11.69
CA GLY A 83 -8.79 -7.20 -12.39
C GLY A 83 -8.94 -7.39 -13.91
N HIS A 84 -10.14 -7.26 -14.47
CA HIS A 84 -10.36 -7.36 -15.93
C HIS A 84 -10.41 -6.00 -16.64
N HIS A 85 -10.28 -4.90 -15.92
CA HIS A 85 -10.10 -3.55 -16.48
C HIS A 85 -8.64 -3.28 -16.82
N THR A 86 -8.35 -2.25 -17.60
CA THR A 86 -6.98 -1.80 -17.82
C THR A 86 -6.62 -0.70 -16.83
N SER A 87 -5.70 -1.00 -15.93
CA SER A 87 -5.22 -0.09 -14.89
C SER A 87 -4.09 0.82 -15.38
N ARG A 88 -4.12 2.09 -14.95
CA ARG A 88 -3.09 3.11 -15.16
C ARG A 88 -2.88 3.89 -13.87
N LEU A 89 -1.75 4.61 -13.75
CA LEU A 89 -1.52 5.47 -12.60
C LEU A 89 -1.74 6.94 -12.99
N GLY A 90 -2.68 7.57 -12.27
CA GLY A 90 -2.89 9.01 -12.29
C GLY A 90 -1.98 9.71 -11.29
N LEU A 91 -1.81 11.03 -11.47
CA LEU A 91 -1.10 11.91 -10.54
C LEU A 91 -2.00 13.05 -10.11
N ALA A 92 -2.10 13.26 -8.80
CA ALA A 92 -2.81 14.39 -8.20
C ALA A 92 -1.91 15.10 -7.19
N GLU A 93 -2.09 16.42 -7.02
CA GLU A 93 -1.36 17.22 -6.06
C GLU A 93 -2.29 18.00 -5.12
N SER A 94 -1.83 18.24 -3.89
CA SER A 94 -2.55 18.98 -2.87
C SER A 94 -1.60 19.82 -2.03
N SER A 95 -2.01 21.04 -1.67
CA SER A 95 -1.28 21.90 -0.73
C SER A 95 -1.66 21.69 0.73
N ASP A 96 -2.74 20.96 1.01
CA ASP A 96 -3.25 20.69 2.37
C ASP A 96 -3.38 19.20 2.71
N GLY A 97 -3.12 18.32 1.74
CA GLY A 97 -3.27 16.86 1.89
C GLY A 97 -4.72 16.36 1.81
N LEU A 98 -5.68 17.23 1.58
CA LEU A 98 -7.12 16.93 1.62
C LEU A 98 -7.82 17.21 0.28
N HIS A 99 -7.48 18.30 -0.39
CA HIS A 99 -8.10 18.73 -1.65
C HIS A 99 -7.10 18.59 -2.79
N PHE A 100 -7.43 17.73 -3.78
CA PHE A 100 -6.51 17.34 -4.84
C PHE A 100 -6.89 17.88 -6.21
N THR A 101 -5.89 18.39 -6.92
CA THR A 101 -5.96 18.71 -8.36
C THR A 101 -5.30 17.59 -9.15
N ARG A 102 -6.04 16.97 -10.08
CA ARG A 102 -5.59 15.83 -10.90
C ARG A 102 -5.04 16.26 -12.25
N ARG A 103 -4.01 15.57 -12.72
CA ARG A 103 -3.59 15.66 -14.13
C ARG A 103 -4.68 15.07 -15.05
N GLN A 104 -4.71 15.54 -16.29
CA GLN A 104 -5.69 15.08 -17.30
C GLN A 104 -5.31 13.71 -17.90
N THR A 105 -4.02 13.37 -17.90
CA THR A 105 -3.50 12.12 -18.46
C THR A 105 -2.76 11.31 -17.41
N PRO A 106 -2.74 9.97 -17.51
CA PRO A 106 -1.96 9.12 -16.63
C PRO A 106 -0.47 9.40 -16.77
N VAL A 107 0.32 9.07 -15.74
CA VAL A 107 1.78 9.23 -15.72
C VAL A 107 2.53 7.91 -15.85
N LEU A 108 1.88 6.78 -15.55
CA LEU A 108 2.40 5.43 -15.80
C LEU A 108 1.28 4.55 -16.34
N TYR A 109 1.55 3.83 -17.42
CA TYR A 109 0.57 3.03 -18.15
C TYR A 109 1.27 1.97 -19.02
N PRO A 110 0.56 0.93 -19.47
CA PRO A 110 1.08 0.00 -20.48
C PRO A 110 1.46 0.75 -21.76
N ASP A 111 2.68 0.56 -22.23
CA ASP A 111 3.21 1.19 -23.44
C ASP A 111 3.86 0.14 -24.35
N ARG A 112 4.15 0.53 -25.62
CA ARG A 112 4.89 -0.30 -26.58
C ARG A 112 6.38 -0.32 -26.24
N ASP A 113 6.69 -0.64 -24.98
CA ASP A 113 8.04 -0.76 -24.46
C ASP A 113 8.39 -2.23 -24.12
N ARG A 114 9.54 -2.46 -23.50
CA ARG A 114 9.97 -3.80 -23.08
C ARG A 114 9.11 -4.45 -22.01
N GLN A 115 8.22 -3.69 -21.35
CA GLN A 115 7.33 -4.16 -20.30
C GLN A 115 5.94 -4.53 -20.82
N ALA A 116 5.63 -4.28 -22.09
CA ALA A 116 4.32 -4.50 -22.70
C ALA A 116 3.73 -5.90 -22.41
N SER A 117 4.56 -6.95 -22.51
CA SER A 117 4.11 -8.34 -22.26
C SER A 117 3.78 -8.66 -20.80
N TYR A 118 4.24 -7.84 -19.87
CA TYR A 118 3.96 -7.98 -18.43
C TYR A 118 2.80 -7.09 -17.97
N GLU A 119 2.48 -6.03 -18.72
CA GLU A 119 1.50 -5.02 -18.34
C GLU A 119 0.18 -5.09 -19.13
N TRP A 120 0.20 -5.64 -20.37
CA TRP A 120 -0.99 -5.67 -21.22
C TRP A 120 -1.66 -7.04 -21.20
N PRO A 121 -3.03 -7.11 -21.11
CA PRO A 121 -3.97 -5.98 -21.12
C PRO A 121 -4.43 -5.50 -19.73
N GLY A 122 -3.95 -6.03 -18.61
CA GLY A 122 -4.41 -5.71 -17.26
C GLY A 122 -3.94 -4.35 -16.76
N GLY A 123 -2.67 -3.97 -17.02
CA GLY A 123 -2.18 -2.64 -16.69
C GLY A 123 -1.09 -2.58 -15.63
N VAL A 124 -1.02 -1.43 -15.00
CA VAL A 124 -0.09 -1.09 -13.91
C VAL A 124 -0.92 -0.74 -12.68
N GLU A 125 -0.64 -1.38 -11.54
CA GLU A 125 -1.53 -1.39 -10.37
C GLU A 125 -0.80 -1.07 -9.07
N ASP A 126 -1.53 -0.58 -8.10
CA ASP A 126 -1.21 -0.55 -6.68
C ASP A 126 0.19 0.03 -6.39
N PRO A 127 0.40 1.35 -6.61
CA PRO A 127 1.68 2.02 -6.47
C PRO A 127 2.06 2.25 -5.01
N ARG A 128 3.31 1.97 -4.63
CA ARG A 128 3.92 2.40 -3.38
C ARG A 128 5.19 3.17 -3.70
N ILE A 129 5.43 4.27 -3.02
CA ILE A 129 6.49 5.20 -3.38
C ILE A 129 7.30 5.65 -2.17
N VAL A 130 8.62 5.64 -2.32
CA VAL A 130 9.58 6.23 -1.39
C VAL A 130 10.62 7.04 -2.17
N GLU A 131 11.44 7.81 -1.47
CA GLU A 131 12.59 8.47 -2.08
C GLU A 131 13.89 7.72 -1.76
N SER A 132 14.89 7.83 -2.63
CA SER A 132 16.27 7.50 -2.31
C SER A 132 17.00 8.72 -1.72
N ASP A 133 18.21 8.51 -1.19
CA ASP A 133 19.01 9.61 -0.61
C ASP A 133 19.34 10.72 -1.62
N ASP A 134 19.47 10.40 -2.90
CA ASP A 134 19.76 11.36 -3.98
C ASP A 134 18.48 12.05 -4.53
N GLY A 135 17.31 11.81 -3.93
CA GLY A 135 16.05 12.41 -4.33
C GLY A 135 15.37 11.75 -5.53
N THR A 136 15.80 10.55 -5.95
CA THR A 136 15.07 9.75 -6.93
C THR A 136 13.85 9.12 -6.25
N TYR A 137 12.69 9.23 -6.87
CA TYR A 137 11.48 8.51 -6.45
C TYR A 137 11.57 7.06 -6.92
N ILE A 138 11.36 6.14 -6.00
CA ILE A 138 11.32 4.69 -6.23
C ILE A 138 9.88 4.26 -6.08
N LEU A 139 9.31 3.77 -7.16
CA LEU A 139 7.96 3.25 -7.23
C LEU A 139 8.02 1.73 -7.31
N THR A 140 7.35 1.05 -6.39
CA THR A 140 6.97 -0.35 -6.54
C THR A 140 5.53 -0.40 -7.00
N TYR A 141 5.22 -1.25 -7.98
CA TYR A 141 3.87 -1.41 -8.55
C TYR A 141 3.67 -2.83 -9.04
N THR A 142 2.45 -3.21 -9.33
CA THR A 142 2.15 -4.51 -9.93
C THR A 142 1.97 -4.37 -11.44
N GLN A 143 2.76 -5.13 -12.20
CA GLN A 143 2.53 -5.38 -13.62
C GLN A 143 1.51 -6.53 -13.75
N TRP A 144 0.38 -6.26 -14.41
CA TRP A 144 -0.70 -7.22 -14.59
C TRP A 144 -1.02 -7.47 -16.06
N ASN A 145 -0.76 -8.67 -16.54
CA ASN A 145 -1.05 -9.07 -17.91
C ASN A 145 -2.23 -10.06 -18.01
N ARG A 146 -3.04 -10.17 -16.94
CA ARG A 146 -4.16 -11.13 -16.79
C ARG A 146 -3.71 -12.61 -16.77
N ASP A 147 -2.43 -12.88 -16.54
CA ASP A 147 -1.86 -14.22 -16.36
C ASP A 147 -1.10 -14.31 -15.02
N VAL A 148 -0.04 -13.51 -14.85
CA VAL A 148 0.78 -13.49 -13.64
C VAL A 148 1.00 -12.06 -13.16
N PRO A 149 0.56 -11.70 -11.93
CA PRO A 149 0.91 -10.43 -11.32
C PRO A 149 2.39 -10.42 -10.91
N ARG A 150 3.13 -9.38 -11.29
CA ARG A 150 4.55 -9.24 -10.97
C ARG A 150 4.83 -7.92 -10.30
N LEU A 151 5.42 -7.98 -9.11
CA LEU A 151 5.96 -6.79 -8.46
C LEU A 151 7.08 -6.22 -9.33
N ALA A 152 6.97 -4.95 -9.67
CA ALA A 152 7.89 -4.25 -10.56
C ALA A 152 8.39 -2.95 -9.94
N VAL A 153 9.45 -2.39 -10.52
CA VAL A 153 10.06 -1.13 -10.09
C VAL A 153 10.09 -0.13 -11.23
N ALA A 154 9.77 1.13 -10.91
CA ALA A 154 10.04 2.27 -11.78
C ALA A 154 10.68 3.40 -10.96
N THR A 155 11.42 4.29 -11.64
CA THR A 155 12.09 5.44 -11.03
C THR A 155 11.72 6.73 -11.73
N SER A 156 11.70 7.85 -10.98
CA SER A 156 11.40 9.19 -11.50
C SER A 156 12.16 10.25 -10.73
N ARG A 157 12.40 11.40 -11.38
CA ARG A 157 12.90 12.62 -10.75
C ARG A 157 11.82 13.70 -10.57
N ASP A 158 10.68 13.53 -11.23
CA ASP A 158 9.65 14.56 -11.34
C ASP A 158 8.22 14.09 -11.02
N LEU A 159 8.00 12.77 -10.80
CA LEU A 159 6.72 12.09 -10.61
C LEU A 159 5.86 11.99 -11.89
N VAL A 160 6.34 12.50 -12.99
CA VAL A 160 5.62 12.54 -14.29
C VAL A 160 6.24 11.60 -15.29
N SER A 161 7.57 11.65 -15.40
CA SER A 161 8.35 10.83 -16.32
C SER A 161 8.95 9.66 -15.57
N TRP A 162 8.57 8.43 -15.95
CA TRP A 162 8.97 7.22 -15.26
C TRP A 162 9.83 6.32 -16.13
N GLN A 163 10.97 5.88 -15.59
CA GLN A 163 11.77 4.80 -16.16
C GLN A 163 11.32 3.47 -15.57
N LYS A 164 10.67 2.64 -16.35
CA LYS A 164 10.29 1.29 -15.97
C LYS A 164 11.51 0.35 -16.00
N HIS A 165 11.77 -0.36 -14.90
CA HIS A 165 12.86 -1.33 -14.79
C HIS A 165 12.37 -2.77 -14.97
N GLY A 166 11.06 -2.99 -14.90
CA GLY A 166 10.41 -4.31 -15.01
C GLY A 166 10.32 -5.05 -13.67
N PRO A 167 10.11 -6.38 -13.71
CA PRO A 167 9.89 -7.17 -12.51
C PRO A 167 11.05 -7.08 -11.52
N ALA A 168 10.75 -6.77 -10.26
CA ALA A 168 11.73 -6.53 -9.21
C ALA A 168 12.70 -7.70 -8.99
N PHE A 169 12.24 -8.93 -9.22
CA PHE A 169 13.00 -10.15 -9.00
C PHE A 169 13.57 -10.77 -10.28
N ALA A 170 13.59 -10.02 -11.40
CA ALA A 170 14.03 -10.56 -12.69
C ALA A 170 15.45 -11.10 -12.69
N LYS A 171 16.36 -10.50 -11.92
CA LYS A 171 17.76 -10.91 -11.84
C LYS A 171 18.05 -11.91 -10.71
N ALA A 172 17.11 -12.06 -9.77
CA ALA A 172 17.30 -12.95 -8.63
C ALA A 172 17.32 -14.43 -9.07
N ASP A 173 18.33 -15.16 -8.63
CA ASP A 173 18.50 -16.59 -8.90
C ASP A 173 18.25 -16.96 -10.38
N SER A 174 18.91 -16.21 -11.29
CA SER A 174 18.82 -16.39 -12.74
C SER A 174 17.38 -16.33 -13.30
N GLY A 175 16.51 -15.53 -12.68
CA GLY A 175 15.11 -15.34 -13.12
C GLY A 175 14.11 -16.37 -12.60
N ARG A 176 14.51 -17.17 -11.60
CA ARG A 176 13.67 -18.20 -10.95
C ARG A 176 12.28 -17.70 -10.56
N TYR A 177 12.19 -16.41 -10.13
CA TYR A 177 10.97 -15.85 -9.58
C TYR A 177 10.07 -15.15 -10.61
N MET A 178 10.40 -15.20 -11.90
CA MET A 178 9.64 -14.51 -12.97
C MET A 178 8.21 -15.04 -13.16
N ARG A 179 7.91 -16.26 -12.73
CA ARG A 179 6.54 -16.81 -12.77
C ARG A 179 5.88 -16.89 -11.40
N LEU A 180 6.55 -16.41 -10.37
CA LEU A 180 5.95 -16.28 -9.05
C LEU A 180 4.99 -15.10 -9.05
N GLU A 181 3.76 -15.32 -8.60
CA GLU A 181 2.80 -14.25 -8.33
C GLU A 181 3.32 -13.38 -7.20
N THR A 182 3.60 -12.11 -7.48
CA THR A 182 4.17 -11.17 -6.52
C THR A 182 3.55 -9.79 -6.69
N LYS A 183 3.29 -9.10 -5.57
CA LYS A 183 2.75 -7.75 -5.54
C LYS A 183 3.05 -7.03 -4.22
N SER A 184 2.61 -5.80 -4.07
CA SER A 184 2.53 -5.07 -2.80
C SER A 184 3.88 -4.89 -2.10
N GLY A 185 4.79 -4.14 -2.72
CA GLY A 185 6.16 -3.91 -2.21
C GLY A 185 6.25 -2.71 -1.26
N ALA A 186 6.33 -2.93 0.05
CA ALA A 186 6.51 -1.92 1.09
C ALA A 186 8.01 -1.79 1.47
N ILE A 187 8.71 -0.81 0.89
CA ILE A 187 10.12 -0.55 1.18
C ILE A 187 10.27 0.05 2.57
N VAL A 188 11.28 -0.41 3.33
CA VAL A 188 11.63 0.16 4.63
C VAL A 188 12.26 1.54 4.42
N CYS A 189 11.72 2.54 5.09
CA CYS A 189 12.17 3.92 4.98
C CYS A 189 12.31 4.59 6.36
N ARG A 190 13.07 5.67 6.39
CA ARG A 190 13.18 6.60 7.52
C ARG A 190 12.48 7.90 7.18
N VAL A 191 12.02 8.59 8.21
CA VAL A 191 11.46 9.94 8.07
C VAL A 191 12.60 10.95 8.00
N ASN A 192 12.54 11.86 7.03
CA ASN A 192 13.46 12.98 6.90
C ASN A 192 12.64 14.25 6.56
N GLY A 193 12.27 15.01 7.59
CA GLY A 193 11.26 16.06 7.46
C GLY A 193 9.91 15.48 7.02
N ASN A 194 9.38 15.96 5.91
CA ASN A 194 8.14 15.44 5.32
C ASN A 194 8.38 14.30 4.29
N ARG A 195 9.61 13.77 4.20
CA ARG A 195 9.98 12.77 3.19
C ARG A 195 10.13 11.39 3.81
N LEU A 196 9.69 10.37 3.10
CA LEU A 196 10.00 8.97 3.39
C LEU A 196 11.16 8.54 2.50
N VAL A 197 12.33 8.36 3.10
CA VAL A 197 13.57 8.03 2.41
C VAL A 197 13.95 6.58 2.69
N ALA A 198 14.20 5.78 1.67
CA ALA A 198 14.58 4.38 1.79
C ALA A 198 15.79 4.22 2.73
N ALA A 199 15.71 3.30 3.67
CA ALA A 199 16.72 3.11 4.71
C ALA A 199 17.48 1.79 4.50
N ARG A 200 18.80 1.84 4.74
CA ARG A 200 19.61 0.62 4.79
C ARG A 200 19.67 0.05 6.21
N ILE A 201 19.50 -1.25 6.31
CA ILE A 201 19.71 -2.02 7.54
C ILE A 201 20.74 -3.10 7.23
N ASN A 202 21.82 -3.13 7.99
CA ASN A 202 22.97 -4.01 7.75
C ASN A 202 23.51 -3.92 6.30
N GLY A 203 23.57 -2.69 5.75
CA GLY A 203 24.12 -2.42 4.42
C GLY A 203 23.16 -2.67 3.26
N LYS A 204 21.99 -3.23 3.47
CA LYS A 204 20.96 -3.54 2.43
C LYS A 204 19.71 -2.70 2.60
N TYR A 205 19.01 -2.42 1.51
CA TYR A 205 17.61 -2.00 1.53
C TYR A 205 16.73 -3.22 1.74
N TRP A 206 15.59 -3.04 2.43
CA TRP A 206 14.65 -4.09 2.76
C TRP A 206 13.25 -3.74 2.26
N MET A 207 12.51 -4.75 1.84
CA MET A 207 11.13 -4.63 1.37
C MET A 207 10.31 -5.79 1.89
N TYR A 208 9.16 -5.47 2.51
CA TYR A 208 8.10 -6.44 2.79
C TYR A 208 7.18 -6.49 1.57
N PHE A 209 6.76 -7.67 1.15
CA PHE A 209 5.94 -7.78 -0.06
C PHE A 209 5.01 -8.99 -0.02
N ASN A 210 4.02 -9.00 -0.92
CA ASN A 210 3.13 -10.09 -1.25
C ASN A 210 1.87 -10.25 -0.37
N VAL A 211 1.01 -11.19 -0.82
CA VAL A 211 -0.26 -11.68 -0.29
C VAL A 211 -0.39 -13.16 -0.70
N PRO A 212 -1.07 -14.06 0.03
CA PRO A 212 -1.80 -13.86 1.28
C PRO A 212 -0.91 -13.91 2.53
N GLU A 213 0.38 -14.00 2.34
CA GLU A 213 1.41 -13.99 3.38
C GLU A 213 2.46 -12.96 3.00
N ILE A 214 3.01 -12.25 3.99
CA ILE A 214 4.05 -11.25 3.75
C ILE A 214 5.41 -11.90 3.79
N LEU A 215 6.16 -11.68 2.73
CA LEU A 215 7.53 -12.12 2.48
C LEU A 215 8.49 -10.93 2.61
N VAL A 216 9.79 -11.18 2.49
CA VAL A 216 10.83 -10.15 2.52
C VAL A 216 11.82 -10.30 1.39
N ALA A 217 12.35 -9.17 0.93
CA ALA A 217 13.42 -9.09 -0.06
C ALA A 217 14.44 -8.03 0.33
N THR A 218 15.65 -8.14 -0.22
CA THR A 218 16.72 -7.16 -0.05
C THR A 218 17.24 -6.66 -1.39
N SER A 219 17.81 -5.44 -1.39
CA SER A 219 18.43 -4.82 -2.56
C SER A 219 19.66 -4.00 -2.19
N ASP A 220 20.59 -3.87 -3.14
CA ASP A 220 21.72 -2.95 -3.04
C ASP A 220 21.43 -1.59 -3.69
N ASN A 221 20.46 -1.52 -4.61
CA ASN A 221 20.27 -0.38 -5.51
C ASN A 221 18.81 0.10 -5.63
N LEU A 222 17.88 -0.49 -4.86
CA LEU A 222 16.43 -0.18 -4.88
C LEU A 222 15.69 -0.60 -6.17
N VAL A 223 16.38 -1.15 -7.14
CA VAL A 223 15.83 -1.57 -8.45
C VAL A 223 15.79 -3.09 -8.55
N ASP A 224 16.93 -3.73 -8.31
CA ASP A 224 17.08 -5.18 -8.38
C ASP A 224 16.92 -5.76 -6.97
N TRP A 225 15.92 -6.59 -6.76
CA TRP A 225 15.58 -7.15 -5.47
C TRP A 225 15.80 -8.67 -5.46
N THR A 226 16.17 -9.20 -4.31
CA THR A 226 16.34 -10.65 -4.09
C THR A 226 15.43 -11.06 -2.93
N PRO A 227 14.43 -11.93 -3.15
CA PRO A 227 13.64 -12.51 -2.08
C PRO A 227 14.52 -13.32 -1.12
N LEU A 228 14.25 -13.24 0.17
CA LEU A 228 14.92 -14.10 1.16
C LEU A 228 14.35 -15.52 1.09
N ALA A 229 15.25 -16.49 1.06
CA ALA A 229 14.93 -17.91 1.15
C ALA A 229 15.69 -18.57 2.29
N ASP A 230 15.10 -19.62 2.86
CA ASP A 230 15.75 -20.49 3.85
C ASP A 230 16.73 -21.49 3.21
N ALA A 231 17.33 -22.33 4.03
CA ALA A 231 18.30 -23.33 3.56
C ALA A 231 17.70 -24.35 2.56
N GLU A 232 16.39 -24.57 2.60
CA GLU A 232 15.63 -25.42 1.71
C GLU A 232 15.09 -24.66 0.47
N SER A 233 15.52 -23.43 0.26
CA SER A 233 15.10 -22.54 -0.83
C SER A 233 13.60 -22.14 -0.81
N ARG A 234 12.95 -22.21 0.35
CA ARG A 234 11.60 -21.72 0.55
C ARG A 234 11.64 -20.24 0.93
N LEU A 235 10.73 -19.44 0.39
CA LEU A 235 10.65 -18.01 0.71
C LEU A 235 10.32 -17.78 2.19
N VAL A 236 11.04 -16.86 2.82
CA VAL A 236 10.87 -16.53 4.24
C VAL A 236 9.59 -15.73 4.43
N LYS A 237 8.62 -16.32 5.16
CA LYS A 237 7.36 -15.70 5.56
C LYS A 237 7.57 -14.99 6.90
N VAL A 238 7.27 -13.69 6.95
CA VAL A 238 7.43 -12.89 8.18
C VAL A 238 6.10 -12.56 8.84
N LEU A 239 5.01 -12.60 8.08
CA LEU A 239 3.66 -12.41 8.58
C LEU A 239 2.70 -13.35 7.85
N THR A 240 1.88 -14.07 8.62
CA THR A 240 0.89 -15.01 8.11
C THR A 240 -0.48 -14.73 8.73
N PRO A 241 -1.59 -15.16 8.11
CA PRO A 241 -2.93 -15.06 8.70
C PRO A 241 -3.01 -15.69 10.10
N ARG A 242 -3.85 -15.12 10.98
CA ARG A 242 -4.07 -15.62 12.36
C ARG A 242 -5.53 -15.98 12.57
N PRO A 243 -5.88 -17.28 12.78
CA PRO A 243 -7.23 -17.65 13.18
C PRO A 243 -7.70 -16.92 14.44
N GLY A 244 -8.96 -16.48 14.47
CA GLY A 244 -9.57 -15.74 15.56
C GLY A 244 -9.32 -14.22 15.55
N TYR A 245 -8.53 -13.70 14.61
CA TYR A 245 -8.24 -12.28 14.48
C TYR A 245 -8.78 -11.72 13.15
N PHE A 246 -8.82 -10.39 13.04
CA PHE A 246 -9.26 -9.66 11.84
C PHE A 246 -8.44 -9.97 10.57
N ASP A 247 -7.25 -10.51 10.74
CA ASP A 247 -6.28 -10.87 9.71
C ASP A 247 -6.18 -12.39 9.48
N SER A 248 -7.30 -13.07 9.57
CA SER A 248 -7.40 -14.53 9.55
C SER A 248 -7.52 -15.15 8.15
N TRP A 249 -7.80 -14.35 7.13
CA TRP A 249 -7.90 -14.83 5.74
C TRP A 249 -6.63 -14.55 4.94
N LEU A 250 -6.15 -13.31 4.99
CA LEU A 250 -4.93 -12.89 4.32
C LEU A 250 -4.27 -11.73 5.07
N VAL A 251 -2.97 -11.55 4.79
CA VAL A 251 -2.20 -10.35 5.10
C VAL A 251 -1.44 -9.93 3.84
N GLU A 252 -1.39 -8.62 3.59
CA GLU A 252 -0.77 -8.03 2.41
C GLU A 252 0.02 -6.78 2.81
N ALA A 253 1.25 -6.61 2.31
CA ALA A 253 2.03 -5.43 2.61
C ALA A 253 1.31 -4.15 2.15
N GLY A 254 1.21 -3.18 3.05
CA GLY A 254 0.47 -1.93 2.83
C GLY A 254 1.35 -0.77 2.42
N ALA A 255 1.29 0.33 3.17
CA ALA A 255 2.14 1.51 2.98
C ALA A 255 3.64 1.20 3.23
N PRO A 256 4.57 2.07 2.79
CA PRO A 256 5.99 1.94 3.11
C PRO A 256 6.21 1.72 4.61
N ALA A 257 7.11 0.79 4.97
CA ALA A 257 7.40 0.46 6.35
C ALA A 257 8.32 1.51 6.99
N ILE A 258 7.99 1.95 8.20
CA ILE A 258 8.69 3.07 8.86
C ILE A 258 9.67 2.56 9.89
N LEU A 259 10.95 2.88 9.70
CA LEU A 259 12.00 2.67 10.72
C LEU A 259 11.87 3.73 11.80
N THR A 260 11.61 3.30 13.03
CA THR A 260 11.46 4.12 14.24
C THR A 260 12.46 3.69 15.31
N GLU A 261 12.48 4.41 16.43
CA GLU A 261 13.27 4.02 17.62
C GLU A 261 12.81 2.67 18.21
N SER A 262 11.52 2.35 18.12
CA SER A 262 10.95 1.09 18.61
C SER A 262 11.23 -0.10 17.69
N GLY A 263 11.56 0.13 16.41
CA GLY A 263 11.74 -0.89 15.39
C GLY A 263 11.17 -0.48 14.05
N ILE A 264 10.88 -1.45 13.19
CA ILE A 264 10.27 -1.23 11.88
C ILE A 264 8.76 -1.45 12.02
N VAL A 265 7.97 -0.39 11.81
CA VAL A 265 6.51 -0.48 11.79
C VAL A 265 6.06 -0.76 10.37
N LEU A 266 5.52 -1.94 10.13
CA LEU A 266 4.87 -2.34 8.89
C LEU A 266 3.36 -2.11 9.00
N PHE A 267 2.81 -1.31 8.09
CA PHE A 267 1.37 -1.23 7.84
C PHE A 267 0.99 -2.33 6.87
N TYR A 268 -0.06 -3.07 7.16
CA TYR A 268 -0.51 -4.16 6.29
C TYR A 268 -2.03 -4.18 6.13
N ASN A 269 -2.47 -4.62 4.97
CA ASN A 269 -3.87 -4.93 4.69
C ASN A 269 -4.20 -6.33 5.20
N ALA A 270 -5.39 -6.50 5.72
CA ALA A 270 -5.83 -7.72 6.36
C ALA A 270 -7.26 -8.08 5.95
N GLY A 271 -7.48 -9.35 5.65
CA GLY A 271 -8.81 -9.87 5.34
C GLY A 271 -9.34 -10.77 6.46
N ASN A 272 -10.63 -10.59 6.82
CA ASN A 272 -11.30 -11.42 7.80
C ASN A 272 -11.86 -12.70 7.16
N SER A 273 -11.58 -13.86 7.76
CA SER A 273 -12.11 -15.14 7.31
C SER A 273 -13.58 -15.34 7.75
N GLY A 274 -14.43 -15.86 6.86
CA GLY A 274 -15.79 -16.24 7.21
C GLY A 274 -15.87 -17.45 8.13
N ARG A 275 -14.81 -18.27 8.19
CA ARG A 275 -14.79 -19.52 8.99
C ARG A 275 -13.97 -19.41 10.27
N TYR A 276 -12.86 -18.68 10.21
CA TYR A 276 -11.90 -18.60 11.33
C TYR A 276 -11.59 -17.15 11.71
N GLY A 277 -12.46 -16.21 11.31
CA GLY A 277 -12.25 -14.79 11.51
C GLY A 277 -12.56 -14.30 12.90
N GLN A 278 -12.34 -13.02 13.10
CA GLN A 278 -12.75 -12.31 14.29
C GLN A 278 -14.27 -12.17 14.30
N GLU A 279 -14.88 -12.55 15.41
CA GLU A 279 -16.32 -12.37 15.62
C GLU A 279 -16.71 -10.88 15.53
N GLY A 280 -17.87 -10.61 14.93
CA GLY A 280 -18.38 -9.23 14.75
C GLY A 280 -17.78 -8.47 13.56
N LEU A 281 -16.82 -9.05 12.82
CA LEU A 281 -16.36 -8.50 11.54
C LEU A 281 -16.92 -9.32 10.36
N PRO A 282 -17.45 -8.66 9.30
CA PRO A 282 -17.89 -9.34 8.09
C PRO A 282 -16.79 -10.21 7.47
N ALA A 283 -17.19 -11.34 6.89
CA ALA A 283 -16.30 -12.17 6.10
C ALA A 283 -15.77 -11.38 4.90
N ARG A 284 -14.48 -11.57 4.59
CA ARG A 284 -13.78 -10.93 3.47
C ARG A 284 -13.62 -9.41 3.57
N MET A 285 -14.06 -8.77 4.67
CA MET A 285 -13.81 -7.35 4.90
C MET A 285 -12.29 -7.08 4.96
N TYR A 286 -11.83 -6.08 4.20
CA TYR A 286 -10.45 -5.58 4.27
C TYR A 286 -10.32 -4.46 5.29
N THR A 287 -9.33 -4.62 6.16
CA THR A 287 -8.99 -3.68 7.24
C THR A 287 -7.48 -3.44 7.27
N GLY A 288 -7.02 -2.44 8.02
CA GLY A 288 -5.59 -2.18 8.21
C GLY A 288 -5.08 -2.68 9.57
N GLY A 289 -3.91 -3.35 9.55
CA GLY A 289 -3.15 -3.74 10.74
C GLY A 289 -1.76 -3.11 10.78
N GLN A 290 -1.12 -3.18 11.95
CA GLN A 290 0.26 -2.77 12.15
C GLN A 290 1.08 -3.90 12.81
N ALA A 291 2.33 -4.07 12.39
CA ALA A 291 3.26 -5.02 12.95
C ALA A 291 4.62 -4.35 13.19
N LEU A 292 5.24 -4.66 14.34
CA LEU A 292 6.56 -4.16 14.71
C LEU A 292 7.59 -5.26 14.50
N PHE A 293 8.62 -4.95 13.72
CA PHE A 293 9.78 -5.81 13.52
C PHE A 293 11.03 -5.20 14.16
N ASP A 294 12.00 -6.04 14.47
CA ASP A 294 13.28 -5.63 15.05
C ASP A 294 14.07 -4.74 14.06
N ALA A 295 14.56 -3.59 14.50
CA ALA A 295 15.30 -2.63 13.68
C ALA A 295 16.60 -3.18 13.09
N ARG A 296 17.21 -4.21 13.72
CA ARG A 296 18.47 -4.83 13.28
C ARG A 296 18.25 -6.18 12.59
N ASN A 297 17.09 -6.77 12.81
CA ASN A 297 16.71 -8.05 12.20
C ASN A 297 15.28 -7.96 11.61
N PRO A 298 15.11 -7.44 10.39
CA PRO A 298 13.80 -7.15 9.80
C PRO A 298 12.88 -8.37 9.60
N ILE A 299 13.36 -9.59 9.80
CA ILE A 299 12.52 -10.79 9.76
C ILE A 299 11.95 -11.17 11.14
N LYS A 300 12.43 -10.53 12.23
CA LYS A 300 12.02 -10.85 13.59
C LYS A 300 10.82 -9.99 13.99
N LEU A 301 9.63 -10.60 14.04
CA LEU A 301 8.42 -9.98 14.56
C LEU A 301 8.54 -9.77 16.08
N LEU A 302 8.28 -8.57 16.55
CA LEU A 302 8.28 -8.19 17.97
C LEU A 302 6.87 -8.04 18.52
N ALA A 303 5.98 -7.39 17.76
CA ALA A 303 4.58 -7.15 18.14
C ALA A 303 3.68 -7.06 16.91
N ARG A 304 2.37 -7.26 17.10
CA ARG A 304 1.37 -7.16 16.05
C ARG A 304 0.04 -6.72 16.64
N SER A 305 -0.65 -5.79 16.00
CA SER A 305 -1.96 -5.32 16.45
C SER A 305 -2.96 -6.48 16.59
N THR A 306 -3.76 -6.45 17.65
CA THR A 306 -4.81 -7.43 17.91
C THR A 306 -6.16 -7.03 17.35
N THR A 307 -6.32 -5.74 17.05
CA THR A 307 -7.49 -5.15 16.41
C THR A 307 -7.05 -4.31 15.21
N PRO A 308 -7.91 -4.12 14.21
CA PRO A 308 -7.59 -3.23 13.09
C PRO A 308 -7.45 -1.79 13.59
N PHE A 309 -6.45 -1.05 13.10
CA PHE A 309 -6.28 0.38 13.39
C PHE A 309 -7.16 1.26 12.49
N ILE A 310 -7.58 0.72 11.33
CA ILE A 310 -8.54 1.32 10.42
C ILE A 310 -9.43 0.24 9.81
N ARG A 311 -10.72 0.52 9.68
CA ARG A 311 -11.71 -0.40 9.10
C ARG A 311 -12.80 0.36 8.36
N PRO A 312 -13.52 -0.27 7.42
CA PRO A 312 -14.68 0.32 6.77
C PRO A 312 -15.78 0.66 7.77
N THR A 313 -16.10 1.94 7.89
CA THR A 313 -17.21 2.46 8.71
C THR A 313 -18.25 3.16 7.86
N GLU A 314 -17.79 3.83 6.80
CA GLU A 314 -18.60 4.67 5.94
C GLU A 314 -19.22 3.87 4.78
N GLU A 315 -20.32 4.35 4.23
CA GLU A 315 -21.03 3.68 3.14
C GLU A 315 -20.18 3.63 1.84
N TYR A 316 -19.44 4.69 1.54
CA TYR A 316 -18.57 4.73 0.36
C TYR A 316 -17.35 3.78 0.45
N GLU A 317 -17.07 3.20 1.61
CA GLU A 317 -16.06 2.15 1.81
C GLU A 317 -16.61 0.74 1.57
N LYS A 318 -17.92 0.62 1.30
CA LYS A 318 -18.68 -0.63 1.09
C LYS A 318 -19.39 -0.66 -0.26
N THR A 319 -19.36 0.46 -1.02
CA THR A 319 -20.04 0.60 -2.30
C THR A 319 -19.05 0.88 -3.41
N GLY A 320 -18.76 -0.15 -4.22
CA GLY A 320 -17.81 -0.11 -5.33
C GLY A 320 -17.69 -1.45 -5.99
N GLN A 321 -16.53 -1.74 -6.55
CA GLN A 321 -16.22 -3.06 -7.11
C GLN A 321 -16.17 -4.12 -5.99
N TYR A 322 -15.58 -3.79 -4.84
CA TYR A 322 -15.50 -4.68 -3.68
C TYR A 322 -16.56 -4.29 -2.64
N LYS A 323 -17.54 -5.18 -2.41
CA LYS A 323 -18.76 -4.89 -1.62
C LYS A 323 -18.70 -5.32 -0.16
N GLU A 324 -17.74 -6.14 0.20
CA GLU A 324 -17.58 -6.65 1.59
C GLU A 324 -16.99 -5.59 2.54
N GLY A 325 -16.62 -4.43 2.01
CA GLY A 325 -16.02 -3.33 2.73
C GLY A 325 -14.49 -3.34 2.66
N THR A 326 -13.91 -2.20 2.26
CA THR A 326 -12.45 -2.09 2.07
C THR A 326 -11.93 -0.75 2.56
N THR A 327 -10.90 -0.82 3.42
CA THR A 327 -9.93 0.24 3.66
C THR A 327 -8.54 -0.31 3.32
N PHE A 328 -8.15 -0.21 2.05
CA PHE A 328 -6.88 -0.74 1.55
C PHE A 328 -5.77 0.30 1.73
N VAL A 329 -4.95 0.15 2.79
CA VAL A 329 -3.92 1.12 3.15
C VAL A 329 -2.70 1.01 2.24
N GLU A 330 -2.25 2.12 1.66
CA GLU A 330 -1.17 2.11 0.68
C GLU A 330 -0.29 3.36 0.69
N GLY A 331 -0.86 4.56 0.77
CA GLY A 331 -0.12 5.81 0.87
C GLY A 331 0.01 6.29 2.31
N LEU A 332 1.21 6.66 2.73
CA LEU A 332 1.46 7.24 4.04
C LEU A 332 2.52 8.32 3.93
N VAL A 333 2.24 9.52 4.43
CA VAL A 333 3.21 10.62 4.46
C VAL A 333 3.11 11.44 5.74
N PRO A 334 4.25 11.90 6.30
CA PRO A 334 4.27 12.99 7.25
C PRO A 334 4.13 14.31 6.47
N PHE A 335 3.18 15.16 6.87
CA PHE A 335 2.96 16.44 6.25
C PHE A 335 2.37 17.44 7.25
N ASP A 336 2.95 18.63 7.34
CA ASP A 336 2.49 19.71 8.24
C ASP A 336 2.30 19.24 9.70
N GLY A 337 3.30 18.49 10.22
CA GLY A 337 3.30 17.97 11.60
C GLY A 337 2.33 16.83 11.87
N ARG A 338 1.58 16.38 10.88
CA ARG A 338 0.59 15.30 10.95
C ARG A 338 0.97 14.14 10.03
N TRP A 339 0.32 12.99 10.22
CA TRP A 339 0.41 11.84 9.33
C TRP A 339 -0.87 11.69 8.52
N PHE A 340 -0.72 11.61 7.21
CA PHE A 340 -1.81 11.38 6.26
C PHE A 340 -1.69 9.96 5.72
N LEU A 341 -2.72 9.16 5.97
CA LEU A 341 -2.88 7.81 5.46
C LEU A 341 -3.90 7.83 4.33
N TYR A 342 -3.46 7.52 3.12
CA TYR A 342 -4.33 7.40 1.96
C TYR A 342 -4.61 5.93 1.67
N TYR A 343 -5.86 5.62 1.35
CA TYR A 343 -6.30 4.25 1.21
C TYR A 343 -7.35 4.10 0.10
N GLY A 344 -7.45 2.87 -0.46
CA GLY A 344 -8.50 2.48 -1.38
C GLY A 344 -9.80 2.19 -0.63
N MET A 345 -10.92 2.68 -1.16
CA MET A 345 -12.27 2.47 -0.67
C MET A 345 -13.03 1.60 -1.64
N ALA A 346 -13.44 0.39 -1.23
CA ALA A 346 -14.25 -0.55 -2.02
C ALA A 346 -13.78 -0.72 -3.48
N ASP A 347 -12.45 -0.67 -3.72
CA ASP A 347 -11.78 -0.69 -5.02
C ASP A 347 -12.38 0.29 -6.04
N SER A 348 -12.76 1.47 -5.59
CA SER A 348 -13.45 2.44 -6.44
C SER A 348 -13.11 3.90 -6.18
N ARG A 349 -12.65 4.26 -4.98
CA ARG A 349 -12.34 5.64 -4.59
C ARG A 349 -11.10 5.69 -3.71
N VAL A 350 -10.51 6.88 -3.58
CA VAL A 350 -9.42 7.16 -2.65
C VAL A 350 -9.94 7.91 -1.44
N GLY A 351 -9.60 7.42 -0.25
CA GLY A 351 -9.83 8.07 1.01
C GLY A 351 -8.58 8.57 1.70
N VAL A 352 -8.77 9.42 2.71
CA VAL A 352 -7.74 9.89 3.63
C VAL A 352 -8.17 9.71 5.08
N ALA A 353 -7.22 9.32 5.92
CA ALA A 353 -7.33 9.41 7.37
C ALA A 353 -6.09 10.14 7.91
N VAL A 354 -6.26 10.93 8.95
CA VAL A 354 -5.22 11.83 9.47
C VAL A 354 -4.96 11.51 10.94
N TRP A 355 -3.71 11.50 11.32
CA TRP A 355 -3.27 11.41 12.72
C TRP A 355 -2.37 12.59 13.07
N ASP A 356 -2.70 13.27 14.17
CA ASP A 356 -1.88 14.31 14.79
C ASP A 356 -1.16 13.74 16.02
N PRO A 357 0.14 13.44 15.94
CA PRO A 357 0.89 12.91 17.08
C PRO A 357 1.07 13.92 18.25
N HIS A 358 0.80 15.20 18.00
CA HIS A 358 0.90 16.28 18.99
C HIS A 358 -0.47 16.77 19.47
N GLY A 359 -1.56 16.32 18.81
CA GLY A 359 -2.93 16.63 19.18
C GLY A 359 -3.27 16.03 20.54
N SER A 360 -3.82 16.83 21.45
CA SER A 360 -4.38 16.33 22.69
C SER A 360 -5.50 15.35 22.34
N ALA A 361 -5.48 14.15 22.88
CA ALA A 361 -6.61 13.21 22.79
C ALA A 361 -7.89 13.98 23.15
N VAL A 362 -8.79 14.11 22.20
CA VAL A 362 -10.11 14.71 22.46
C VAL A 362 -10.76 13.86 23.54
N LYS A 363 -10.85 14.41 24.76
CA LYS A 363 -11.58 13.77 25.85
C LYS A 363 -13.02 13.62 25.37
N SER A 364 -13.46 12.39 25.13
CA SER A 364 -14.87 12.10 24.90
C SER A 364 -15.71 12.77 25.99
N PRO A 365 -16.75 13.55 25.66
CA PRO A 365 -17.68 14.02 26.67
C PRO A 365 -18.31 12.81 27.36
N ARG A 366 -18.36 12.83 28.70
CA ARG A 366 -18.98 11.83 29.54
C ARG A 366 -20.49 11.81 29.33
#